data_8558fa9c5b66fd3e08ef69fdc2a28f2d
#
_entry.id   8558fa9c5b66fd3e08ef69fdc2a28f2d
#
_cell.length_a   1.000
_cell.length_b   1.000
_cell.length_c   1.000
_cell.angle_alpha   90.00
_cell.angle_beta   90.00
_cell.angle_gamma   90.00
#
_symmetry.space_group_name_H-M   'P 1'
#
loop_
_entity.id
_entity.type
_entity.pdbx_description
1 polymer ?
#
loop_
_entity_poly.entity_id
_entity_poly.type
_entity_poly.pdbx_seq_one_letter_code
_entity_poly.pdbx_strand_id
1 'polypeptide(L)'
;MHEEITNRIYRCEGDREVCAGDRATTAPAAVLAGVRWNDDPPFRMAANQSSGSRCKRSETIRFETQPICWATLFEDANRRAARNESFGAGDAILYRTHFGDLQFLHAMASRDGEAASETQAKLMGWFEFSWRASMGEFTLDTRLKDVQIPVVQAAFGHSEWRLLDLYTQGAGGGLRRELKDVAFGSLLHALEDSYAAGHVDREESSGTSRCLAGSIGFAAPGVIREFHAYNHQDHSLHGEADSREAFMRRFQEPGNVVEVGRGLVDARNAGMKWEEVSPLFSCVVAIQRSDAPAGPGDFTAAAP
;
A
#
# COMPACT_ATOMS: atom_id res chain seq x y z
N MET A 1 -3.34 -12.13 -3.55
CA MET A 1 -4.66 -11.80 -2.98
C MET A 1 -5.17 -10.45 -3.47
N HIS A 2 -4.38 -9.40 -3.43
CA HIS A 2 -4.75 -8.02 -3.80
C HIS A 2 -5.38 -7.90 -5.18
N GLU A 3 -4.87 -8.59 -6.20
CA GLU A 3 -5.46 -8.57 -7.55
C GLU A 3 -6.88 -9.15 -7.57
N GLU A 4 -7.18 -10.19 -6.75
CA GLU A 4 -8.54 -10.71 -6.63
C GLU A 4 -9.48 -9.68 -6.00
N ILE A 5 -9.03 -9.01 -4.92
CA ILE A 5 -9.80 -7.95 -4.26
C ILE A 5 -10.07 -6.82 -5.27
N THR A 6 -9.03 -6.34 -5.93
CA THR A 6 -9.13 -5.27 -6.94
C THR A 6 -10.07 -5.67 -8.08
N ASN A 7 -10.00 -6.89 -8.60
CA ASN A 7 -10.94 -7.34 -9.63
C ASN A 7 -12.38 -7.35 -9.12
N ARG A 8 -12.63 -7.71 -7.85
CA ARG A 8 -13.97 -7.64 -7.22
C ARG A 8 -14.43 -6.20 -7.01
N ILE A 9 -13.53 -5.27 -6.70
CA ILE A 9 -13.80 -3.83 -6.68
C ILE A 9 -14.30 -3.40 -8.06
N TYR A 10 -13.66 -3.85 -9.13
CA TYR A 10 -14.08 -3.62 -10.53
C TYR A 10 -15.18 -4.57 -11.01
N ARG A 11 -16.02 -5.07 -10.07
CA ARG A 11 -17.23 -5.83 -10.34
C ARG A 11 -17.01 -7.22 -10.98
N CYS A 12 -15.84 -7.83 -10.75
CA CYS A 12 -15.72 -9.25 -11.03
C CYS A 12 -16.67 -10.02 -10.12
N GLU A 13 -17.57 -10.79 -10.73
CA GLU A 13 -18.51 -11.67 -10.06
C GLU A 13 -18.14 -13.12 -10.37
N GLY A 14 -17.97 -13.93 -9.34
CA GLY A 14 -17.60 -15.31 -9.49
C GLY A 14 -16.69 -15.82 -8.39
N ASP A 15 -16.22 -17.06 -8.57
CA ASP A 15 -15.30 -17.72 -7.67
C ASP A 15 -13.84 -17.20 -7.85
N ARG A 16 -12.91 -17.85 -7.15
CA ARG A 16 -11.50 -17.54 -7.23
C ARG A 16 -10.94 -17.71 -8.64
N GLU A 17 -11.34 -18.75 -9.35
CA GLU A 17 -10.77 -19.04 -10.67
C GLU A 17 -11.12 -17.94 -11.68
N VAL A 18 -12.28 -17.33 -11.50
CA VAL A 18 -12.77 -16.22 -12.34
C VAL A 18 -12.11 -14.91 -11.97
N CYS A 19 -11.98 -14.58 -10.66
CA CYS A 19 -11.54 -13.26 -10.20
C CYS A 19 -10.06 -13.21 -9.79
N ALA A 20 -9.31 -14.32 -9.83
CA ALA A 20 -7.92 -14.34 -9.40
C ALA A 20 -6.94 -13.89 -10.49
N GLY A 21 -6.19 -12.85 -10.20
CA GLY A 21 -4.97 -12.46 -10.91
C GLY A 21 -5.13 -12.26 -12.42
N ASP A 22 -4.15 -12.74 -13.14
CA ASP A 22 -3.97 -12.50 -14.59
C ASP A 22 -5.08 -13.05 -15.51
N ARG A 23 -5.96 -13.87 -14.97
CA ARG A 23 -7.12 -14.40 -15.73
C ARG A 23 -8.36 -13.54 -15.64
N ALA A 24 -8.43 -12.66 -14.65
CA ALA A 24 -9.50 -11.69 -14.51
C ALA A 24 -9.20 -10.46 -15.36
N THR A 25 -10.16 -10.03 -16.16
CA THR A 25 -10.02 -8.88 -17.06
C THR A 25 -10.89 -7.70 -16.64
N THR A 26 -11.42 -7.70 -15.41
CA THR A 26 -12.36 -6.67 -14.96
C THR A 26 -11.65 -5.38 -14.54
N ALA A 27 -10.56 -5.47 -13.78
CA ALA A 27 -9.76 -4.31 -13.45
C ALA A 27 -8.79 -3.98 -14.61
N PRO A 28 -8.55 -2.68 -14.88
CA PRO A 28 -7.53 -2.28 -15.85
C PRO A 28 -6.14 -2.84 -15.49
N ALA A 29 -5.38 -3.32 -16.47
CA ALA A 29 -4.06 -3.90 -16.24
C ALA A 29 -3.09 -2.95 -15.53
N ALA A 30 -3.18 -1.65 -15.80
CA ALA A 30 -2.35 -0.65 -15.14
C ALA A 30 -2.76 -0.42 -13.67
N VAL A 31 -4.03 -0.59 -13.31
CA VAL A 31 -4.48 -0.59 -11.91
C VAL A 31 -3.88 -1.80 -11.19
N LEU A 32 -3.95 -3.01 -11.78
CA LEU A 32 -3.33 -4.21 -11.22
C LEU A 32 -1.81 -4.07 -11.08
N ALA A 33 -1.14 -3.43 -12.05
CA ALA A 33 0.29 -3.12 -11.94
C ALA A 33 0.58 -2.18 -10.76
N GLY A 34 -0.30 -1.23 -10.50
CA GLY A 34 -0.22 -0.33 -9.36
C GLY A 34 -0.46 -1.05 -8.03
N VAL A 35 -1.41 -1.98 -7.99
CA VAL A 35 -1.67 -2.83 -6.82
C VAL A 35 -0.42 -3.65 -6.46
N ARG A 36 0.26 -4.23 -7.43
CA ARG A 36 1.52 -4.97 -7.20
C ARG A 36 2.70 -4.08 -6.82
N TRP A 37 2.61 -2.77 -7.10
CA TRP A 37 3.74 -1.87 -6.93
C TRP A 37 4.16 -1.72 -5.47
N ASN A 38 3.24 -1.73 -4.52
CA ASN A 38 3.58 -1.58 -3.10
C ASN A 38 4.42 -2.75 -2.61
N ASP A 39 4.10 -4.00 -3.01
CA ASP A 39 4.85 -5.21 -2.67
C ASP A 39 6.15 -5.35 -3.46
N ASP A 40 6.14 -4.98 -4.73
CA ASP A 40 7.27 -5.15 -5.65
C ASP A 40 7.61 -3.85 -6.38
N PRO A 41 7.97 -2.78 -5.63
CA PRO A 41 8.36 -1.53 -6.26
C PRO A 41 9.65 -1.72 -7.06
N PRO A 42 9.68 -1.27 -8.33
CA PRO A 42 10.89 -1.37 -9.14
C PRO A 42 12.00 -0.49 -8.55
N PHE A 43 13.22 -1.01 -8.46
CA PHE A 43 14.36 -0.22 -7.96
C PHE A 43 15.66 -0.58 -8.69
N ARG A 44 16.66 0.26 -8.49
CA ARG A 44 18.04 0.02 -8.92
C ARG A 44 18.96 0.08 -7.70
N MET A 45 19.92 -0.80 -7.69
CA MET A 45 20.92 -0.77 -6.62
C MET A 45 21.82 0.46 -6.75
N ALA A 46 22.10 1.09 -5.61
CA ALA A 46 23.14 2.11 -5.54
C ALA A 46 24.52 1.49 -5.81
N ALA A 47 25.44 2.30 -6.36
CA ALA A 47 26.77 1.83 -6.74
C ALA A 47 27.60 1.25 -5.55
N ASN A 48 27.31 1.73 -4.35
CA ASN A 48 27.97 1.33 -3.09
C ASN A 48 27.27 0.15 -2.37
N GLN A 49 26.10 -0.29 -2.85
CA GLN A 49 25.41 -1.43 -2.26
C GLN A 49 26.09 -2.75 -2.68
N SER A 50 26.49 -3.57 -1.71
CA SER A 50 26.99 -4.92 -1.96
C SER A 50 25.81 -5.88 -2.06
N SER A 51 25.68 -6.58 -3.19
CA SER A 51 24.60 -7.56 -3.42
C SER A 51 25.12 -8.95 -3.78
N GLY A 52 26.43 -9.15 -3.72
CA GLY A 52 27.03 -10.34 -4.30
C GLY A 52 26.80 -10.45 -5.81
N SER A 53 27.12 -11.60 -6.40
CA SER A 53 27.02 -11.87 -7.86
C SER A 53 25.59 -12.15 -8.36
N ARG A 54 24.58 -12.09 -7.47
CA ARG A 54 23.20 -12.52 -7.80
C ARG A 54 22.33 -11.42 -8.42
N CYS A 55 22.76 -10.16 -8.33
CA CYS A 55 22.00 -9.02 -8.83
C CYS A 55 22.67 -8.36 -10.02
N LYS A 56 21.89 -8.13 -11.07
CA LYS A 56 22.31 -7.34 -12.24
C LYS A 56 22.04 -5.86 -11.97
N ARG A 57 23.07 -5.13 -11.54
CA ARG A 57 22.96 -3.71 -11.12
C ARG A 57 22.54 -2.75 -12.21
N SER A 58 22.82 -3.07 -13.47
CA SER A 58 22.45 -2.23 -14.63
C SER A 58 20.97 -2.30 -14.98
N GLU A 59 20.25 -3.30 -14.45
CA GLU A 59 18.85 -3.56 -14.74
C GLU A 59 17.98 -3.15 -13.53
N THR A 60 16.72 -2.83 -13.80
CA THR A 60 15.74 -2.62 -12.75
C THR A 60 15.41 -3.96 -12.08
N ILE A 61 15.41 -3.96 -10.75
CA ILE A 61 15.12 -5.14 -9.93
C ILE A 61 13.65 -5.12 -9.58
N ARG A 62 13.00 -6.25 -9.82
CA ARG A 62 11.65 -6.64 -9.42
C ARG A 62 11.64 -8.14 -9.19
N PHE A 63 10.64 -8.62 -8.47
CA PHE A 63 10.46 -10.06 -8.28
C PHE A 63 10.36 -10.80 -9.63
N GLU A 64 9.59 -10.27 -10.58
CA GLU A 64 9.42 -10.89 -11.91
C GLU A 64 10.72 -10.92 -12.74
N THR A 65 11.57 -9.90 -12.63
CA THR A 65 12.76 -9.77 -13.50
C THR A 65 14.02 -10.38 -12.90
N GLN A 66 14.15 -10.33 -11.59
CA GLN A 66 15.32 -10.83 -10.87
C GLN A 66 14.91 -11.49 -9.53
N PRO A 67 14.15 -12.61 -9.54
CA PRO A 67 13.56 -13.18 -8.31
C PRO A 67 14.60 -13.57 -7.25
N ILE A 68 15.73 -14.14 -7.66
CA ILE A 68 16.79 -14.54 -6.70
C ILE A 68 17.47 -13.31 -6.07
N CYS A 69 17.69 -12.26 -6.86
CA CYS A 69 18.24 -11.00 -6.35
C CYS A 69 17.25 -10.36 -5.36
N TRP A 70 15.99 -10.24 -5.77
CA TRP A 70 14.92 -9.67 -4.96
C TRP A 70 14.79 -10.40 -3.61
N ALA A 71 14.64 -11.72 -3.64
CA ALA A 71 14.54 -12.53 -2.43
C ALA A 71 15.78 -12.40 -1.52
N THR A 72 16.99 -12.34 -2.10
CA THR A 72 18.21 -12.15 -1.32
C THR A 72 18.24 -10.80 -0.61
N LEU A 73 17.75 -9.72 -1.27
CA LEU A 73 17.71 -8.39 -0.70
C LEU A 73 16.60 -8.27 0.34
N PHE A 74 15.45 -8.88 0.10
CA PHE A 74 14.35 -8.94 1.08
C PHE A 74 14.80 -9.62 2.37
N GLU A 75 15.44 -10.79 2.25
CA GLU A 75 15.97 -11.54 3.39
C GLU A 75 17.08 -10.78 4.14
N ASP A 76 17.90 -10.01 3.41
CA ASP A 76 18.89 -9.13 4.05
C ASP A 76 18.21 -8.02 4.84
N ALA A 77 17.19 -7.36 4.28
CA ALA A 77 16.42 -6.33 4.96
C ALA A 77 15.76 -6.88 6.23
N ASN A 78 15.10 -8.04 6.12
CA ASN A 78 14.47 -8.72 7.25
C ASN A 78 15.46 -8.98 8.41
N ARG A 79 16.62 -9.59 8.10
CA ARG A 79 17.66 -9.86 9.12
C ARG A 79 18.20 -8.59 9.78
N ARG A 80 18.28 -7.50 9.04
CA ARG A 80 18.74 -6.21 9.56
C ARG A 80 17.66 -5.55 10.41
N ALA A 81 16.39 -5.58 9.96
CA ALA A 81 15.25 -5.11 10.75
C ALA A 81 15.12 -5.84 12.10
N ALA A 82 15.30 -7.18 12.10
CA ALA A 82 15.31 -7.99 13.32
C ALA A 82 16.43 -7.61 14.31
N ARG A 83 17.45 -6.85 13.86
CA ARG A 83 18.50 -6.25 14.72
C ARG A 83 18.23 -4.79 15.06
N ASN A 84 17.00 -4.34 14.87
CA ASN A 84 16.57 -2.95 15.07
C ASN A 84 17.30 -1.93 14.17
N GLU A 85 17.76 -2.34 12.97
CA GLU A 85 18.21 -1.40 11.98
C GLU A 85 16.99 -0.73 11.32
N SER A 86 17.03 0.59 11.17
CA SER A 86 16.00 1.36 10.50
C SER A 86 16.40 1.65 9.05
N PHE A 87 15.42 1.67 8.14
CA PHE A 87 15.63 2.01 6.74
C PHE A 87 14.89 3.30 6.40
N GLY A 88 15.54 4.15 5.63
CA GLY A 88 15.01 5.46 5.24
C GLY A 88 15.63 5.97 3.96
N ALA A 89 15.65 7.30 3.81
CA ALA A 89 16.23 7.98 2.67
C ALA A 89 17.64 7.48 2.36
N GLY A 90 17.88 7.01 1.13
CA GLY A 90 19.16 6.45 0.69
C GLY A 90 19.20 4.92 0.65
N ASP A 91 18.29 4.23 1.34
CA ASP A 91 18.14 2.79 1.22
C ASP A 91 17.31 2.41 -0.02
N ALA A 92 17.43 1.15 -0.46
CA ALA A 92 16.61 0.63 -1.54
C ALA A 92 15.12 0.71 -1.15
N ILE A 93 14.26 1.08 -2.11
CA ILE A 93 12.82 1.24 -1.84
C ILE A 93 12.20 -0.05 -1.30
N LEU A 94 12.67 -1.22 -1.72
CA LEU A 94 12.24 -2.52 -1.19
C LEU A 94 12.43 -2.63 0.33
N TYR A 95 13.56 -2.13 0.86
CA TYR A 95 13.83 -2.14 2.30
C TYR A 95 12.91 -1.19 3.04
N ARG A 96 12.69 -0.03 2.44
CA ARG A 96 11.87 1.04 3.01
C ARG A 96 10.39 0.67 3.08
N THR A 97 9.86 0.02 2.03
CA THR A 97 8.43 -0.34 1.97
C THR A 97 8.08 -1.43 2.98
N HIS A 98 8.93 -2.44 3.16
CA HIS A 98 8.63 -3.57 4.02
C HIS A 98 9.15 -3.43 5.45
N PHE A 99 10.26 -2.71 5.67
CA PHE A 99 10.93 -2.69 6.97
C PHE A 99 11.33 -1.27 7.43
N GLY A 100 10.92 -0.23 6.73
CA GLY A 100 11.39 1.13 6.97
C GLY A 100 10.30 2.19 6.99
N ASP A 101 10.69 3.39 6.63
CA ASP A 101 9.88 4.60 6.70
C ASP A 101 8.67 4.62 5.76
N LEU A 102 8.57 3.67 4.81
CA LEU A 102 7.48 3.56 3.84
C LEU A 102 6.48 2.44 4.17
N GLN A 103 6.50 1.82 5.34
CA GLN A 103 5.53 0.78 5.72
C GLN A 103 4.07 1.26 5.68
N PHE A 104 3.83 2.58 5.73
CA PHE A 104 2.50 3.14 5.54
C PHE A 104 1.89 2.84 4.15
N LEU A 105 2.70 2.46 3.16
CA LEU A 105 2.24 1.96 1.86
C LEU A 105 1.47 0.64 2.00
N HIS A 106 1.70 -0.06 3.10
CA HIS A 106 1.00 -1.27 3.53
C HIS A 106 0.07 -1.02 4.73
N ALA A 107 -0.37 0.24 4.92
CA ALA A 107 -1.18 0.63 6.08
C ALA A 107 -0.55 0.23 7.43
N MET A 108 0.76 0.13 7.52
CA MET A 108 1.50 -0.24 8.73
C MET A 108 2.31 0.95 9.28
N ALA A 109 2.59 0.88 10.57
CA ALA A 109 3.48 1.82 11.25
C ALA A 109 4.94 1.56 10.85
N SER A 110 5.75 2.61 10.78
CA SER A 110 7.16 2.52 10.37
C SER A 110 8.07 1.92 11.46
N ARG A 111 7.59 1.83 12.68
CA ARG A 111 8.33 1.29 13.86
C ARG A 111 7.38 0.99 15.01
N ASP A 112 7.82 0.15 15.93
CA ASP A 112 7.14 -0.03 17.21
C ASP A 112 7.07 1.30 17.98
N GLY A 113 5.97 1.50 18.70
CA GLY A 113 5.71 2.72 19.47
C GLY A 113 5.31 3.94 18.63
N GLU A 114 5.19 3.84 17.31
CA GLU A 114 4.66 4.93 16.50
C GLU A 114 3.20 5.19 16.88
N ALA A 115 2.83 6.44 17.10
CA ALA A 115 1.45 6.78 17.46
C ALA A 115 0.49 6.55 16.28
N ALA A 116 -0.71 6.06 16.56
CA ALA A 116 -1.71 5.78 15.51
C ALA A 116 -2.02 7.02 14.66
N SER A 117 -2.02 8.21 15.25
CA SER A 117 -2.20 9.47 14.50
C SER A 117 -1.04 9.77 13.55
N GLU A 118 0.19 9.34 13.87
CA GLU A 118 1.35 9.51 12.97
C GLU A 118 1.21 8.59 11.75
N THR A 119 0.91 7.31 11.97
CA THR A 119 0.68 6.34 10.88
C THR A 119 -0.52 6.76 10.02
N GLN A 120 -1.64 7.14 10.66
CA GLN A 120 -2.83 7.63 9.95
C GLN A 120 -2.50 8.84 9.06
N ALA A 121 -1.73 9.82 9.56
CA ALA A 121 -1.35 10.99 8.79
C ALA A 121 -0.49 10.63 7.58
N LYS A 122 0.45 9.68 7.74
CA LYS A 122 1.26 9.17 6.62
C LYS A 122 0.40 8.48 5.56
N LEU A 123 -0.50 7.61 5.99
CA LEU A 123 -1.42 6.89 5.11
C LEU A 123 -2.37 7.85 4.37
N MET A 124 -2.95 8.80 5.07
CA MET A 124 -3.79 9.85 4.48
C MET A 124 -3.04 10.70 3.45
N GLY A 125 -1.79 11.07 3.74
CA GLY A 125 -0.95 11.79 2.79
C GLY A 125 -0.60 10.96 1.55
N TRP A 126 -0.45 9.64 1.69
CA TRP A 126 -0.28 8.74 0.54
C TRP A 126 -1.57 8.61 -0.29
N PHE A 127 -2.71 8.52 0.37
CA PHE A 127 -4.01 8.54 -0.33
C PHE A 127 -4.21 9.86 -1.10
N GLU A 128 -3.89 11.01 -0.49
CA GLU A 128 -3.94 12.30 -1.17
C GLU A 128 -3.05 12.31 -2.41
N PHE A 129 -1.78 11.94 -2.25
CA PHE A 129 -0.83 11.94 -3.36
C PHE A 129 -1.28 11.03 -4.50
N SER A 130 -1.65 9.79 -4.17
CA SER A 130 -2.05 8.80 -5.17
C SER A 130 -3.38 9.15 -5.83
N TRP A 131 -4.33 9.71 -5.07
CA TRP A 131 -5.58 10.23 -5.62
C TRP A 131 -5.33 11.34 -6.63
N ARG A 132 -4.61 12.39 -6.23
CA ARG A 132 -4.30 13.55 -7.08
C ARG A 132 -3.49 13.14 -8.31
N ALA A 133 -2.53 12.21 -8.16
CA ALA A 133 -1.81 11.62 -9.28
C ALA A 133 -2.76 10.87 -10.22
N SER A 134 -3.70 10.10 -9.68
CA SER A 134 -4.68 9.34 -10.46
C SER A 134 -5.67 10.23 -11.21
N MET A 135 -5.95 11.41 -10.68
CA MET A 135 -6.78 12.43 -11.33
C MET A 135 -5.99 13.27 -12.35
N GLY A 136 -4.65 13.12 -12.39
CA GLY A 136 -3.77 13.80 -13.33
C GLY A 136 -3.44 15.23 -12.94
N GLU A 137 -3.52 15.56 -11.65
CA GLU A 137 -3.05 16.84 -11.13
C GLU A 137 -1.52 16.96 -11.20
N PHE A 138 -0.81 15.83 -11.19
CA PHE A 138 0.63 15.77 -11.39
C PHE A 138 0.96 15.25 -12.80
N THR A 139 1.97 15.84 -13.43
CA THR A 139 2.53 15.34 -14.69
C THR A 139 3.58 14.27 -14.42
N LEU A 140 3.96 13.51 -15.46
CA LEU A 140 5.03 12.51 -15.37
C LEU A 140 6.36 13.10 -14.90
N ASP A 141 6.60 14.37 -15.24
CA ASP A 141 7.84 15.09 -14.95
C ASP A 141 7.77 15.90 -13.63
N THR A 142 6.62 15.87 -12.92
CA THR A 142 6.50 16.49 -11.59
C THR A 142 7.52 15.87 -10.65
N ARG A 143 8.42 16.68 -10.10
CA ARG A 143 9.42 16.22 -9.13
C ARG A 143 8.76 16.00 -7.77
N LEU A 144 9.07 14.90 -7.11
CA LEU A 144 8.46 14.55 -5.81
C LEU A 144 8.79 15.59 -4.72
N LYS A 145 9.97 16.21 -4.78
CA LYS A 145 10.35 17.29 -3.87
C LYS A 145 9.51 18.55 -4.00
N ASP A 146 8.85 18.74 -5.15
CA ASP A 146 8.01 19.92 -5.41
C ASP A 146 6.53 19.65 -5.04
N VAL A 147 6.18 18.39 -4.71
CA VAL A 147 4.82 18.02 -4.26
C VAL A 147 4.59 18.49 -2.83
N GLN A 148 3.60 19.35 -2.63
CA GLN A 148 3.30 19.98 -1.34
C GLN A 148 2.44 19.05 -0.45
N ILE A 149 2.87 17.79 -0.27
CA ILE A 149 2.27 16.81 0.61
C ILE A 149 3.35 16.34 1.59
N PRO A 150 3.20 16.56 2.90
CA PRO A 150 4.27 16.35 3.88
C PRO A 150 4.92 14.97 3.83
N VAL A 151 4.12 13.89 3.72
CA VAL A 151 4.67 12.52 3.66
C VAL A 151 5.50 12.28 2.41
N VAL A 152 5.11 12.85 1.26
CA VAL A 152 5.86 12.72 0.01
C VAL A 152 7.18 13.48 0.09
N GLN A 153 7.16 14.67 0.69
CA GLN A 153 8.37 15.46 0.92
C GLN A 153 9.33 14.76 1.88
N ALA A 154 8.82 14.22 2.99
CA ALA A 154 9.63 13.47 3.95
C ALA A 154 10.25 12.22 3.32
N ALA A 155 9.46 11.46 2.55
CA ALA A 155 9.88 10.20 1.96
C ALA A 155 10.80 10.34 0.74
N PHE A 156 10.58 11.35 -0.11
CA PHE A 156 11.20 11.46 -1.44
C PHE A 156 11.79 12.84 -1.74
N GLY A 157 11.58 13.85 -0.87
CA GLY A 157 12.02 15.22 -1.10
C GLY A 157 13.56 15.40 -1.20
N HIS A 158 14.31 14.43 -0.70
CA HIS A 158 15.76 14.36 -0.82
C HIS A 158 16.23 13.82 -2.18
N SER A 159 15.33 13.29 -3.00
CA SER A 159 15.62 12.69 -4.30
C SER A 159 15.27 13.66 -5.44
N GLU A 160 15.89 13.44 -6.60
CA GLU A 160 15.50 14.12 -7.84
C GLU A 160 14.41 13.35 -8.61
N TRP A 161 13.76 12.39 -7.95
CA TRP A 161 12.75 11.55 -8.58
C TRP A 161 11.54 12.36 -9.01
N ARG A 162 11.06 11.99 -10.19
CA ARG A 162 9.79 12.46 -10.73
C ARG A 162 8.70 11.41 -10.46
N LEU A 163 7.46 11.75 -10.69
CA LEU A 163 6.35 10.81 -10.62
C LEU A 163 6.62 9.54 -11.48
N LEU A 164 7.17 9.74 -12.67
CA LEU A 164 7.56 8.62 -13.54
C LEU A 164 8.63 7.73 -12.89
N ASP A 165 9.62 8.32 -12.27
CA ASP A 165 10.73 7.57 -11.66
C ASP A 165 10.26 6.76 -10.45
N LEU A 166 9.33 7.28 -9.65
CA LEU A 166 8.73 6.59 -8.52
C LEU A 166 8.12 5.25 -8.94
N TYR A 167 7.28 5.26 -9.95
CA TYR A 167 6.54 4.07 -10.35
C TYR A 167 7.28 3.15 -11.31
N THR A 168 8.31 3.61 -12.00
CA THR A 168 8.93 2.79 -13.06
C THR A 168 10.40 2.50 -12.88
N GLN A 169 11.19 3.39 -12.23
CA GLN A 169 12.65 3.29 -12.15
C GLN A 169 13.31 2.89 -13.48
N GLY A 170 12.74 3.38 -14.58
CA GLY A 170 13.20 3.05 -15.95
C GLY A 170 12.69 1.72 -16.49
N ALA A 171 11.88 0.96 -15.74
CA ALA A 171 11.18 -0.21 -16.24
C ALA A 171 9.81 0.18 -16.82
N GLY A 172 9.29 -0.63 -17.72
CA GLY A 172 7.89 -0.57 -18.11
C GLY A 172 7.49 0.66 -18.97
N GLY A 173 8.14 0.87 -20.10
CA GLY A 173 7.76 1.94 -21.06
C GLY A 173 6.27 1.97 -21.43
N GLY A 174 5.57 0.82 -21.35
CA GLY A 174 4.12 0.72 -21.55
C GLY A 174 3.31 1.41 -20.47
N LEU A 175 3.72 1.33 -19.22
CA LEU A 175 3.01 1.94 -18.07
C LEU A 175 3.06 3.47 -18.08
N ARG A 176 3.97 4.08 -18.82
CA ARG A 176 4.13 5.53 -18.89
C ARG A 176 2.84 6.28 -19.24
N ARG A 177 2.02 5.71 -20.12
CA ARG A 177 0.75 6.33 -20.55
C ARG A 177 -0.36 6.16 -19.52
N GLU A 178 -0.20 5.22 -18.62
CA GLU A 178 -1.25 4.73 -17.71
C GLU A 178 -0.89 5.00 -16.24
N LEU A 179 0.09 5.90 -15.97
CA LEU A 179 0.55 6.18 -14.61
C LEU A 179 -0.57 6.64 -13.66
N LYS A 180 -1.62 7.24 -14.20
CA LYS A 180 -2.82 7.58 -13.42
C LYS A 180 -3.47 6.33 -12.81
N ASP A 181 -3.57 5.26 -13.60
CA ASP A 181 -4.13 3.99 -13.14
C ASP A 181 -3.17 3.26 -12.21
N VAL A 182 -1.85 3.34 -12.47
CA VAL A 182 -0.83 2.80 -11.56
C VAL A 182 -0.91 3.49 -10.18
N ALA A 183 -1.02 4.81 -10.15
CA ALA A 183 -1.16 5.56 -8.90
C ALA A 183 -2.44 5.16 -8.14
N PHE A 184 -3.55 4.99 -8.86
CA PHE A 184 -4.79 4.52 -8.25
C PHE A 184 -4.68 3.09 -7.72
N GLY A 185 -3.99 2.20 -8.43
CA GLY A 185 -3.71 0.84 -7.97
C GLY A 185 -2.90 0.81 -6.68
N SER A 186 -1.85 1.64 -6.57
CA SER A 186 -1.06 1.78 -5.34
C SER A 186 -1.89 2.29 -4.15
N LEU A 187 -2.85 3.18 -4.41
CA LEU A 187 -3.82 3.62 -3.41
C LEU A 187 -4.72 2.46 -2.96
N LEU A 188 -5.25 1.68 -3.92
CA LEU A 188 -6.09 0.52 -3.61
C LEU A 188 -5.34 -0.53 -2.79
N HIS A 189 -4.07 -0.79 -3.09
CA HIS A 189 -3.25 -1.70 -2.29
C HIS A 189 -3.19 -1.25 -0.81
N ALA A 190 -2.82 0.01 -0.55
CA ALA A 190 -2.77 0.53 0.82
C ALA A 190 -4.15 0.52 1.52
N LEU A 191 -5.24 0.70 0.75
CA LEU A 191 -6.59 0.50 1.23
C LEU A 191 -6.84 -0.97 1.61
N GLU A 192 -6.49 -1.90 0.73
CA GLU A 192 -6.69 -3.34 0.91
C GLU A 192 -5.95 -3.85 2.15
N ASP A 193 -4.71 -3.42 2.33
CA ASP A 193 -3.88 -3.71 3.50
C ASP A 193 -4.47 -3.17 4.80
N SER A 194 -5.17 -2.04 4.75
CA SER A 194 -5.85 -1.50 5.93
C SER A 194 -6.99 -2.39 6.46
N TYR A 195 -7.32 -3.47 5.76
CA TYR A 195 -8.29 -4.50 6.18
C TYR A 195 -7.63 -5.83 6.55
N ALA A 196 -6.34 -6.00 6.29
CA ALA A 196 -5.59 -7.19 6.68
C ALA A 196 -5.26 -7.16 8.17
N ALA A 197 -5.61 -8.23 8.89
CA ALA A 197 -5.40 -8.29 10.34
C ALA A 197 -3.91 -8.25 10.73
N GLY A 198 -3.00 -8.72 9.86
CA GLY A 198 -1.56 -8.59 10.06
C GLY A 198 -1.05 -7.15 10.07
N HIS A 199 -1.79 -6.23 9.45
CA HIS A 199 -1.42 -4.83 9.29
C HIS A 199 -2.12 -3.92 10.29
N VAL A 200 -3.39 -4.21 10.59
CA VAL A 200 -4.27 -3.32 11.35
C VAL A 200 -5.21 -4.12 12.25
N ASP A 201 -5.26 -3.81 13.54
CA ASP A 201 -6.36 -4.22 14.39
C ASP A 201 -7.54 -3.26 14.19
N ARG A 202 -8.61 -3.77 13.62
CA ARG A 202 -9.81 -3.01 13.30
C ARG A 202 -11.04 -3.63 13.97
N GLU A 203 -11.89 -2.80 14.55
CA GLU A 203 -13.18 -3.25 15.06
C GLU A 203 -14.06 -3.80 13.93
N GLU A 204 -15.00 -4.67 14.31
CA GLU A 204 -16.05 -5.08 13.39
C GLU A 204 -17.00 -3.90 13.08
N SER A 205 -17.44 -3.80 11.84
CA SER A 205 -18.40 -2.78 11.45
C SER A 205 -19.77 -3.07 12.05
N SER A 206 -20.39 -2.07 12.67
CA SER A 206 -21.78 -2.17 13.11
C SER A 206 -22.79 -2.13 11.97
N GLY A 207 -22.37 -1.68 10.77
CA GLY A 207 -23.23 -1.45 9.60
C GLY A 207 -24.20 -0.26 9.75
N THR A 208 -24.21 0.42 10.89
CA THR A 208 -25.16 1.51 11.16
C THR A 208 -24.65 2.88 10.71
N SER A 209 -23.34 3.08 10.70
CA SER A 209 -22.69 4.32 10.27
C SER A 209 -22.33 4.26 8.78
N ARG A 210 -22.23 5.43 8.14
CA ARG A 210 -21.87 5.55 6.73
C ARG A 210 -20.76 6.57 6.52
N CYS A 211 -19.84 6.24 5.62
CA CYS A 211 -18.93 7.21 5.01
C CYS A 211 -19.62 7.87 3.83
N LEU A 212 -19.61 9.19 3.76
CA LEU A 212 -20.34 9.97 2.74
C LEU A 212 -19.46 11.08 2.16
N ALA A 213 -19.52 11.25 0.84
CA ALA A 213 -18.99 12.41 0.13
C ALA A 213 -19.84 12.68 -1.12
N GLY A 214 -20.58 13.80 -1.14
CA GLY A 214 -21.55 14.10 -2.19
C GLY A 214 -22.60 13.00 -2.32
N SER A 215 -22.71 12.42 -3.51
CA SER A 215 -23.61 11.29 -3.80
C SER A 215 -22.99 9.93 -3.54
N ILE A 216 -21.70 9.86 -3.25
CA ILE A 216 -20.99 8.61 -2.97
C ILE A 216 -21.10 8.27 -1.49
N GLY A 217 -21.40 7.02 -1.20
CA GLY A 217 -21.47 6.57 0.19
C GLY A 217 -21.56 5.06 0.31
N PHE A 218 -20.91 4.54 1.37
CA PHE A 218 -20.88 3.12 1.72
C PHE A 218 -20.97 2.96 3.24
N ALA A 219 -21.20 1.75 3.72
CA ALA A 219 -21.18 1.47 5.15
C ALA A 219 -19.78 1.78 5.72
N ALA A 220 -19.72 2.44 6.86
CA ALA A 220 -18.44 2.72 7.50
C ALA A 220 -17.81 1.41 7.98
N PRO A 221 -16.51 1.15 7.70
CA PRO A 221 -15.80 0.08 8.37
C PRO A 221 -15.66 0.36 9.87
N GLY A 222 -15.31 -0.64 10.66
CA GLY A 222 -14.97 -0.44 12.06
C GLY A 222 -13.75 0.47 12.21
N VAL A 223 -13.64 1.17 13.34
CA VAL A 223 -12.49 2.03 13.62
C VAL A 223 -11.22 1.22 13.84
N ILE A 224 -10.07 1.81 13.53
CA ILE A 224 -8.75 1.22 13.77
C ILE A 224 -8.38 1.43 15.23
N ARG A 225 -8.06 0.34 15.93
CA ARG A 225 -7.55 0.35 17.31
C ARG A 225 -6.04 0.53 17.34
N GLU A 226 -5.34 -0.20 16.44
CA GLU A 226 -3.89 -0.21 16.34
C GLU A 226 -3.44 -0.41 14.89
N PHE A 227 -2.40 0.31 14.48
CA PHE A 227 -1.61 -0.03 13.31
C PHE A 227 -0.44 -0.91 13.74
N HIS A 228 -0.19 -2.01 13.05
CA HIS A 228 0.92 -2.87 13.38
C HIS A 228 2.23 -2.39 12.71
N ALA A 229 3.37 -2.77 13.28
CA ALA A 229 4.69 -2.63 12.70
C ALA A 229 5.23 -4.01 12.33
N TYR A 230 5.75 -4.16 11.11
CA TYR A 230 6.13 -5.47 10.57
C TYR A 230 7.41 -6.05 11.16
N ASN A 231 8.32 -5.19 11.65
CA ASN A 231 9.71 -5.55 11.97
C ASN A 231 9.89 -6.69 12.98
N HIS A 232 8.91 -6.92 13.85
CA HIS A 232 8.93 -7.96 14.89
C HIS A 232 7.81 -8.98 14.75
N GLN A 233 7.13 -8.99 13.61
CA GLN A 233 6.12 -10.00 13.33
C GLN A 233 6.75 -11.31 12.85
N ASP A 234 6.09 -12.43 13.16
CA ASP A 234 6.34 -13.72 12.54
C ASP A 234 5.75 -13.74 11.13
N HIS A 235 6.57 -14.04 10.15
CA HIS A 235 6.17 -14.02 8.74
C HIS A 235 5.07 -15.03 8.40
N SER A 236 5.04 -16.18 9.08
CA SER A 236 4.00 -17.20 8.82
C SER A 236 2.67 -16.73 9.36
N LEU A 237 2.63 -16.19 10.59
CA LEU A 237 1.43 -15.66 11.21
C LEU A 237 0.90 -14.44 10.43
N HIS A 238 1.81 -13.55 10.01
CA HIS A 238 1.46 -12.42 9.17
C HIS A 238 0.86 -12.88 7.84
N GLY A 239 1.51 -13.81 7.14
CA GLY A 239 1.02 -14.34 5.88
C GLY A 239 -0.32 -15.08 5.98
N GLU A 240 -0.60 -15.74 7.12
CA GLU A 240 -1.92 -16.32 7.39
C GLU A 240 -2.99 -15.25 7.57
N ALA A 241 -2.66 -14.15 8.28
CA ALA A 241 -3.56 -13.03 8.51
C ALA A 241 -3.82 -12.19 7.24
N ASP A 242 -2.89 -12.23 6.30
CA ASP A 242 -2.98 -11.58 4.98
C ASP A 242 -3.37 -12.57 3.87
N SER A 243 -3.91 -13.72 4.25
CA SER A 243 -4.32 -14.74 3.31
C SER A 243 -5.69 -14.44 2.68
N ARG A 244 -5.96 -15.12 1.57
CA ARG A 244 -7.29 -15.10 0.94
C ARG A 244 -8.38 -15.56 1.89
N GLU A 245 -8.11 -16.58 2.69
CA GLU A 245 -9.05 -17.14 3.65
C GLU A 245 -9.41 -16.11 4.73
N ALA A 246 -8.44 -15.31 5.19
CA ALA A 246 -8.66 -14.20 6.12
C ALA A 246 -9.53 -13.12 5.48
N PHE A 247 -9.24 -12.72 4.24
CA PHE A 247 -10.06 -11.78 3.48
C PHE A 247 -11.50 -12.28 3.31
N MET A 248 -11.69 -13.52 2.91
CA MET A 248 -13.03 -14.08 2.64
C MET A 248 -13.91 -14.15 3.90
N ARG A 249 -13.32 -14.27 5.10
CA ARG A 249 -14.09 -14.19 6.36
C ARG A 249 -14.74 -12.83 6.56
N ARG A 250 -14.09 -11.74 6.14
CA ARG A 250 -14.57 -10.36 6.29
C ARG A 250 -15.33 -9.82 5.09
N PHE A 251 -15.37 -10.58 4.00
CA PHE A 251 -15.98 -10.13 2.73
C PHE A 251 -17.49 -9.84 2.84
N GLN A 252 -18.19 -10.43 3.79
CA GLN A 252 -19.62 -10.23 4.00
C GLN A 252 -19.94 -9.11 5.03
N GLU A 253 -18.92 -8.56 5.66
CA GLU A 253 -19.11 -7.49 6.64
C GLU A 253 -19.55 -6.19 5.94
N PRO A 254 -20.46 -5.39 6.54
CA PRO A 254 -20.74 -4.05 6.04
C PRO A 254 -19.46 -3.20 6.01
N GLY A 255 -19.29 -2.38 4.98
CA GLY A 255 -18.09 -1.56 4.85
C GLY A 255 -16.82 -2.38 4.59
N ASN A 256 -16.95 -3.59 4.02
CA ASN A 256 -15.79 -4.38 3.62
C ASN A 256 -14.99 -3.67 2.51
N VAL A 257 -13.77 -4.13 2.29
CA VAL A 257 -12.84 -3.49 1.35
C VAL A 257 -13.36 -3.40 -0.09
N VAL A 258 -14.16 -4.36 -0.52
CA VAL A 258 -14.73 -4.33 -1.88
C VAL A 258 -15.82 -3.29 -2.00
N GLU A 259 -16.70 -3.15 -1.01
CA GLU A 259 -17.72 -2.09 -0.97
C GLU A 259 -17.07 -0.71 -0.97
N VAL A 260 -16.08 -0.51 -0.10
CA VAL A 260 -15.33 0.75 0.00
C VAL A 260 -14.59 1.05 -1.31
N GLY A 261 -13.85 0.09 -1.84
CA GLY A 261 -13.11 0.24 -3.09
C GLY A 261 -14.01 0.59 -4.27
N ARG A 262 -15.21 -0.01 -4.37
CA ARG A 262 -16.23 0.35 -5.37
C ARG A 262 -16.66 1.81 -5.24
N GLY A 263 -16.92 2.27 -4.03
CA GLY A 263 -17.21 3.67 -3.78
C GLY A 263 -16.09 4.61 -4.23
N LEU A 264 -14.83 4.25 -4.02
CA LEU A 264 -13.69 5.03 -4.49
C LEU A 264 -13.54 5.01 -6.01
N VAL A 265 -13.80 3.87 -6.67
CA VAL A 265 -13.86 3.80 -8.15
C VAL A 265 -14.95 4.70 -8.69
N ASP A 266 -16.15 4.68 -8.08
CA ASP A 266 -17.28 5.51 -8.48
C ASP A 266 -16.96 7.02 -8.27
N ALA A 267 -16.31 7.38 -7.16
CA ALA A 267 -15.85 8.75 -6.89
C ALA A 267 -14.81 9.23 -7.92
N ARG A 268 -13.84 8.35 -8.27
CA ARG A 268 -12.84 8.65 -9.32
C ARG A 268 -13.49 8.84 -10.68
N ASN A 269 -14.44 7.99 -11.04
CA ASN A 269 -15.18 8.08 -12.31
C ASN A 269 -16.05 9.34 -12.36
N ALA A 270 -16.57 9.80 -11.21
CA ALA A 270 -17.28 11.07 -11.08
C ALA A 270 -16.37 12.31 -11.17
N GLY A 271 -15.05 12.12 -11.20
CA GLY A 271 -14.09 13.22 -11.29
C GLY A 271 -13.90 14.00 -9.99
N MET A 272 -14.23 13.41 -8.83
CA MET A 272 -14.14 14.09 -7.54
C MET A 272 -12.70 14.49 -7.21
N LYS A 273 -12.53 15.73 -6.77
CA LYS A 273 -11.22 16.23 -6.30
C LYS A 273 -10.89 15.71 -4.91
N TRP A 274 -9.63 15.86 -4.49
CA TRP A 274 -9.21 15.40 -3.17
C TRP A 274 -10.05 16.01 -2.05
N GLU A 275 -10.33 17.29 -2.10
CA GLU A 275 -11.09 18.01 -1.08
C GLU A 275 -12.52 17.47 -0.93
N GLU A 276 -13.07 16.91 -2.00
CA GLU A 276 -14.41 16.31 -2.03
C GLU A 276 -14.40 14.87 -1.53
N VAL A 277 -13.34 14.10 -1.83
CA VAL A 277 -13.27 12.66 -1.53
C VAL A 277 -12.58 12.37 -0.20
N SER A 278 -11.74 13.27 0.31
CA SER A 278 -10.97 13.06 1.54
C SER A 278 -11.82 12.66 2.77
N PRO A 279 -13.09 13.09 2.92
CA PRO A 279 -13.95 12.62 4.01
C PRO A 279 -14.20 11.09 3.97
N LEU A 280 -14.24 10.47 2.77
CA LEU A 280 -14.34 9.01 2.65
C LEU A 280 -13.10 8.32 3.21
N PHE A 281 -11.91 8.79 2.84
CA PHE A 281 -10.66 8.24 3.35
C PHE A 281 -10.52 8.43 4.85
N SER A 282 -10.84 9.63 5.37
CA SER A 282 -10.82 9.90 6.81
C SER A 282 -11.77 8.98 7.58
N CYS A 283 -12.93 8.66 7.01
CA CYS A 283 -13.88 7.72 7.58
C CYS A 283 -13.33 6.29 7.57
N VAL A 284 -12.70 5.87 6.46
CA VAL A 284 -12.18 4.50 6.29
C VAL A 284 -11.02 4.22 7.26
N VAL A 285 -10.15 5.19 7.49
CA VAL A 285 -9.00 5.02 8.38
C VAL A 285 -9.19 5.74 9.72
N ALA A 286 -10.43 5.90 10.16
CA ALA A 286 -10.73 6.47 11.48
C ALA A 286 -10.08 5.63 12.57
N ILE A 287 -9.40 6.29 13.52
CA ILE A 287 -8.71 5.67 14.65
C ILE A 287 -9.49 5.85 15.95
N GLN A 288 -9.44 4.85 16.82
CA GLN A 288 -10.09 4.91 18.12
C GLN A 288 -9.35 5.83 19.09
N ARG A 289 -8.02 5.75 19.10
CA ARG A 289 -7.13 6.54 19.97
C ARG A 289 -5.95 7.06 19.16
N SER A 290 -5.75 8.37 19.21
CA SER A 290 -4.66 9.03 18.47
C SER A 290 -3.26 8.65 18.97
N ASP A 291 -3.14 8.32 20.24
CA ASP A 291 -1.90 7.99 20.95
C ASP A 291 -1.64 6.49 21.08
N ALA A 292 -2.50 5.61 20.51
CA ALA A 292 -2.27 4.18 20.55
C ALA A 292 -0.91 3.85 19.91
N PRO A 293 0.01 3.20 20.65
CA PRO A 293 1.31 2.86 20.11
C PRO A 293 1.19 1.66 19.17
N ALA A 294 1.91 1.69 18.06
CA ALA A 294 2.04 0.54 17.17
C ALA A 294 2.91 -0.56 17.80
N GLY A 295 2.62 -1.80 17.44
CA GLY A 295 3.40 -2.96 17.82
C GLY A 295 3.24 -4.09 16.78
N PRO A 296 3.79 -5.29 17.01
CA PRO A 296 3.61 -6.42 16.12
C PRO A 296 2.18 -7.01 16.18
N GLY A 297 1.31 -6.53 17.06
CA GLY A 297 0.00 -7.14 17.34
C GLY A 297 0.12 -8.57 17.87
N ASP A 298 -0.88 -9.40 17.59
CA ASP A 298 -0.90 -10.82 17.96
C ASP A 298 0.02 -11.70 17.07
N PHE A 299 0.84 -11.07 16.23
CA PHE A 299 1.69 -11.73 15.24
C PHE A 299 3.16 -11.81 15.66
N THR A 300 3.45 -11.70 16.95
CA THR A 300 4.82 -11.76 17.48
C THR A 300 5.42 -13.15 17.29
N ALA A 301 6.67 -13.21 16.83
CA ALA A 301 7.41 -14.46 16.80
C ALA A 301 7.51 -15.01 18.24
N ALA A 302 7.28 -16.33 18.39
CA ALA A 302 7.51 -17.00 19.68
C ALA A 302 8.97 -16.74 20.11
N ALA A 303 9.14 -16.36 21.37
CA ALA A 303 10.48 -16.21 21.92
C ALA A 303 11.24 -17.54 21.80
N PRO A 304 12.51 -17.55 21.32
CA PRO A 304 13.29 -18.74 21.09
C PRO A 304 13.58 -19.55 22.37
#